data_b64966958500deeaea23a7a60ed7f7e2
#
_entry.id   b64966958500deeaea23a7a60ed7f7e2
#
_cell.length_a   1.000
_cell.length_b   1.000
_cell.length_c   1.000
_cell.angle_alpha   90.00
_cell.angle_beta   90.00
_cell.angle_gamma   90.00
#
_symmetry.space_group_name_H-M   'P 1'
#
loop_
_entity.id
_entity.type
_entity.pdbx_description
1 polymer ?
#
loop_
_entity_poly.entity_id
_entity_poly.type
_entity_poly.pdbx_seq_one_letter_code
_entity_poly.pdbx_strand_id
1 'polypeptide(L)'
;MTKTKNVRSRWKDIPENIKKISAFISAIIVIVTAVGSALSWFETKMTEHLDARLDYVESTVREIREDTVRLQLDNLINNDSDNVESILTVARTYFIDMRGDWYMTEKFKAWGREHNVDLSDFAFTHSPASNQN
;
A
#
# COMPACT_ATOMS: atom_id res chain seq x y z
N MET A 1 -21.78 -26.63 -64.07
CA MET A 1 -20.43 -27.10 -63.65
C MET A 1 -19.52 -25.91 -63.42
N THR A 2 -19.42 -25.45 -62.21
CA THR A 2 -18.56 -24.30 -61.79
C THR A 2 -17.15 -24.80 -61.55
N LYS A 3 -16.20 -24.37 -62.38
CA LYS A 3 -14.78 -24.63 -62.23
C LYS A 3 -14.27 -23.88 -61.01
N THR A 4 -14.00 -24.56 -59.92
CA THR A 4 -13.22 -24.05 -58.82
C THR A 4 -11.80 -23.75 -59.27
N LYS A 5 -11.47 -22.49 -59.56
CA LYS A 5 -10.13 -22.02 -59.87
C LYS A 5 -9.24 -22.22 -58.66
N ASN A 6 -8.22 -23.06 -58.82
CA ASN A 6 -7.27 -23.46 -57.85
C ASN A 6 -6.46 -22.26 -57.35
N VAL A 7 -6.74 -21.80 -56.12
CA VAL A 7 -6.12 -20.63 -55.51
C VAL A 7 -4.61 -20.83 -55.30
N ARG A 8 -4.15 -22.06 -55.31
CA ARG A 8 -2.71 -22.43 -55.13
C ARG A 8 -1.78 -21.95 -56.24
N SER A 9 -2.28 -21.67 -57.47
CA SER A 9 -1.43 -21.28 -58.59
C SER A 9 -1.04 -19.78 -58.59
N ARG A 10 -1.78 -18.98 -57.82
CA ARG A 10 -1.61 -17.50 -57.83
C ARG A 10 -0.36 -17.01 -57.05
N TRP A 11 0.20 -17.87 -56.23
CA TRP A 11 1.38 -17.54 -55.41
C TRP A 11 2.70 -17.67 -56.16
N LYS A 12 2.71 -18.35 -57.32
CA LYS A 12 3.94 -18.54 -58.13
C LYS A 12 4.36 -17.35 -58.96
N ASP A 13 3.41 -16.45 -59.25
CA ASP A 13 3.63 -15.31 -60.17
C ASP A 13 3.92 -13.99 -59.41
N ILE A 14 4.15 -14.07 -58.10
CA ILE A 14 4.51 -12.87 -57.35
C ILE A 14 5.98 -12.53 -57.59
N PRO A 15 6.29 -11.29 -58.04
CA PRO A 15 7.66 -10.86 -58.27
C PRO A 15 8.54 -11.07 -57.01
N GLU A 16 9.76 -11.53 -57.24
CA GLU A 16 10.67 -11.88 -56.14
C GLU A 16 10.92 -10.70 -55.18
N ASN A 17 10.89 -9.48 -55.69
CA ASN A 17 10.99 -8.26 -54.89
C ASN A 17 9.82 -8.08 -53.90
N ILE A 18 8.60 -8.45 -54.32
CA ILE A 18 7.42 -8.38 -53.39
C ILE A 18 7.53 -9.42 -52.29
N LYS A 19 8.07 -10.61 -52.57
CA LYS A 19 8.31 -11.65 -51.53
C LYS A 19 9.37 -11.17 -50.54
N LYS A 20 10.42 -10.51 -50.96
CA LYS A 20 11.46 -9.95 -50.07
C LYS A 20 10.92 -8.81 -49.23
N ILE A 21 10.10 -7.92 -49.77
CA ILE A 21 9.47 -6.82 -49.04
C ILE A 21 8.47 -7.35 -48.01
N SER A 22 7.67 -8.33 -48.39
CA SER A 22 6.71 -8.98 -47.46
C SER A 22 7.41 -9.68 -46.29
N ALA A 23 8.51 -10.37 -46.56
CA ALA A 23 9.29 -11.02 -45.51
C ALA A 23 9.93 -9.97 -44.58
N PHE A 24 10.41 -8.85 -45.12
CA PHE A 24 10.96 -7.76 -44.29
C PHE A 24 9.92 -7.09 -43.42
N ILE A 25 8.75 -6.79 -43.96
CA ILE A 25 7.61 -6.23 -43.20
C ILE A 25 7.17 -7.21 -42.06
N SER A 26 7.07 -8.51 -42.38
CA SER A 26 6.73 -9.54 -41.38
C SER A 26 7.76 -9.60 -40.24
N ALA A 27 9.04 -9.51 -40.57
CA ALA A 27 10.12 -9.47 -39.57
C ALA A 27 10.02 -8.25 -38.66
N ILE A 28 9.72 -7.07 -39.22
CA ILE A 28 9.52 -5.84 -38.42
C ILE A 28 8.31 -5.99 -37.47
N ILE A 29 7.20 -6.53 -37.96
CA ILE A 29 6.01 -6.73 -37.13
C ILE A 29 6.33 -7.66 -35.95
N VAL A 30 7.05 -8.75 -36.18
CA VAL A 30 7.43 -9.70 -35.13
C VAL A 30 8.34 -9.01 -34.08
N ILE A 31 9.31 -8.22 -34.53
CA ILE A 31 10.20 -7.49 -33.60
C ILE A 31 9.41 -6.47 -32.76
N VAL A 32 8.54 -5.69 -33.39
CA VAL A 32 7.72 -4.68 -32.67
C VAL A 32 6.80 -5.36 -31.66
N THR A 33 6.20 -6.48 -32.04
CA THR A 33 5.32 -7.24 -31.12
C THR A 33 6.11 -7.84 -29.96
N ALA A 34 7.29 -8.39 -30.21
CA ALA A 34 8.15 -8.96 -29.18
C ALA A 34 8.64 -7.89 -28.19
N VAL A 35 9.07 -6.73 -28.69
CA VAL A 35 9.49 -5.60 -27.85
C VAL A 35 8.31 -5.07 -27.04
N GLY A 36 7.15 -4.87 -27.65
CA GLY A 36 5.95 -4.42 -26.95
C GLY A 36 5.52 -5.37 -25.83
N SER A 37 5.58 -6.69 -26.08
CA SER A 37 5.26 -7.70 -25.06
C SER A 37 6.29 -7.70 -23.92
N ALA A 38 7.58 -7.54 -24.23
CA ALA A 38 8.64 -7.49 -23.24
C ALA A 38 8.51 -6.24 -22.33
N LEU A 39 8.20 -5.07 -22.92
CA LEU A 39 7.97 -3.84 -22.17
C LEU A 39 6.75 -3.95 -21.26
N SER A 40 5.63 -4.49 -21.75
CA SER A 40 4.43 -4.69 -20.95
C SER A 40 4.67 -5.66 -19.78
N TRP A 41 5.41 -6.75 -20.01
CA TRP A 41 5.79 -7.68 -18.96
C TRP A 41 6.68 -7.00 -17.91
N PHE A 42 7.64 -6.18 -18.35
CA PHE A 42 8.56 -5.46 -17.47
C PHE A 42 7.80 -4.41 -16.62
N GLU A 43 6.89 -3.64 -17.23
CA GLU A 43 6.02 -2.70 -16.51
C GLU A 43 5.21 -3.41 -15.43
N THR A 44 4.54 -4.51 -15.77
CA THR A 44 3.71 -5.26 -14.82
C THR A 44 4.55 -5.77 -13.65
N LYS A 45 5.73 -6.34 -13.92
CA LYS A 45 6.62 -6.86 -12.88
C LYS A 45 7.22 -5.78 -12.01
N MET A 46 7.56 -4.63 -12.59
CA MET A 46 8.11 -3.51 -11.85
C MET A 46 7.05 -2.86 -10.96
N THR A 47 5.82 -2.70 -11.46
CA THR A 47 4.71 -2.13 -10.69
C THR A 47 4.34 -3.03 -9.53
N GLU A 48 4.18 -4.35 -9.75
CA GLU A 48 3.90 -5.33 -8.68
C GLU A 48 4.96 -5.31 -7.57
N HIS A 49 6.24 -5.20 -7.94
CA HIS A 49 7.33 -5.15 -6.97
C HIS A 49 7.39 -3.82 -6.22
N LEU A 50 7.07 -2.71 -6.88
CA LEU A 50 7.02 -1.38 -6.26
C LEU A 50 5.83 -1.27 -5.31
N ASP A 51 4.65 -1.76 -5.68
CA ASP A 51 3.46 -1.74 -4.84
C ASP A 51 3.70 -2.52 -3.54
N ALA A 52 4.27 -3.73 -3.62
CA ALA A 52 4.61 -4.53 -2.45
C ALA A 52 5.64 -3.83 -1.52
N ARG A 53 6.58 -3.07 -2.08
CA ARG A 53 7.53 -2.29 -1.28
C ARG A 53 6.90 -1.04 -0.68
N LEU A 54 5.99 -0.39 -1.38
CA LEU A 54 5.24 0.76 -0.88
C LEU A 54 4.36 0.36 0.29
N ASP A 55 3.62 -0.76 0.19
CA ASP A 55 2.81 -1.29 1.28
C ASP A 55 3.65 -1.61 2.52
N TYR A 56 4.82 -2.22 2.32
CA TYR A 56 5.76 -2.49 3.41
C TYR A 56 6.27 -1.20 4.07
N VAL A 57 6.66 -0.21 3.28
CA VAL A 57 7.13 1.08 3.79
C VAL A 57 6.00 1.81 4.53
N GLU A 58 4.78 1.82 3.97
CA GLU A 58 3.63 2.45 4.62
C GLU A 58 3.31 1.80 5.98
N SER A 59 3.30 0.46 6.05
CA SER A 59 3.08 -0.25 7.31
C SER A 59 4.16 0.04 8.34
N THR A 60 5.43 0.05 7.91
CA THR A 60 6.57 0.36 8.77
C THR A 60 6.54 1.81 9.28
N VAL A 61 6.22 2.76 8.42
CA VAL A 61 6.08 4.17 8.81
C VAL A 61 4.94 4.36 9.80
N ARG A 62 3.83 3.65 9.62
CA ARG A 62 2.70 3.67 10.57
C ARG A 62 3.10 3.14 11.93
N GLU A 63 3.79 2.01 12.00
CA GLU A 63 4.30 1.41 13.22
C GLU A 63 5.29 2.34 13.96
N ILE A 64 6.26 2.90 13.24
CA ILE A 64 7.23 3.85 13.81
C ILE A 64 6.51 5.10 14.35
N ARG A 65 5.50 5.60 13.65
CA ARG A 65 4.72 6.74 14.10
C ARG A 65 3.96 6.44 15.39
N GLU A 66 3.33 5.28 15.46
CA GLU A 66 2.59 4.83 16.66
C GLU A 66 3.52 4.71 17.86
N ASP A 67 4.67 4.05 17.70
CA ASP A 67 5.67 3.92 18.74
C ASP A 67 6.24 5.27 19.19
N THR A 68 6.46 6.19 18.24
CA THR A 68 6.98 7.54 18.55
C THR A 68 5.97 8.33 19.39
N VAL A 69 4.69 8.33 19.00
CA VAL A 69 3.63 9.04 19.73
C VAL A 69 3.41 8.41 21.11
N ARG A 70 3.46 7.07 21.20
CA ARG A 70 3.39 6.33 22.46
C ARG A 70 4.51 6.73 23.42
N LEU A 71 5.75 6.72 22.94
CA LEU A 71 6.92 7.12 23.75
C LEU A 71 6.85 8.59 24.16
N GLN A 72 6.35 9.46 23.30
CA GLN A 72 6.13 10.88 23.63
C GLN A 72 5.09 11.04 24.73
N LEU A 73 3.97 10.35 24.64
CA LEU A 73 2.93 10.36 25.68
C LEU A 73 3.44 9.81 27.00
N ASP A 74 4.17 8.67 26.96
CA ASP A 74 4.77 8.06 28.12
C ASP A 74 5.78 8.99 28.81
N ASN A 75 6.60 9.67 28.01
CA ASN A 75 7.58 10.62 28.52
C ASN A 75 6.91 11.85 29.17
N LEU A 76 5.88 12.42 28.56
CA LEU A 76 5.14 13.55 29.13
C LEU A 76 4.49 13.17 30.45
N ILE A 77 3.81 12.03 30.55
CA ILE A 77 3.18 11.57 31.78
C ILE A 77 4.22 11.36 32.90
N ASN A 78 5.42 10.87 32.57
CA ASN A 78 6.44 10.57 33.58
C ASN A 78 7.25 11.79 34.02
N ASN A 79 7.54 12.71 33.10
CA ASN A 79 8.53 13.76 33.33
C ASN A 79 7.97 15.19 33.31
N ASP A 80 6.77 15.38 32.76
CA ASP A 80 6.12 16.69 32.63
C ASP A 80 4.59 16.55 32.88
N SER A 81 4.26 15.84 33.96
CA SER A 81 2.87 15.43 34.28
C SER A 81 1.91 16.60 34.49
N ASP A 82 2.42 17.78 34.82
CA ASP A 82 1.64 19.02 35.04
C ASP A 82 1.28 19.71 33.72
N ASN A 83 1.89 19.33 32.60
CA ASN A 83 1.60 19.89 31.27
C ASN A 83 0.36 19.24 30.63
N VAL A 84 -0.78 19.50 31.24
CA VAL A 84 -2.07 18.90 30.90
C VAL A 84 -2.40 19.07 29.42
N GLU A 85 -2.19 20.26 28.85
CA GLU A 85 -2.52 20.57 27.46
C GLU A 85 -1.70 19.71 26.46
N SER A 86 -0.40 19.62 26.70
CA SER A 86 0.49 18.79 25.86
C SER A 86 0.14 17.32 25.94
N ILE A 87 -0.13 16.80 27.15
CA ILE A 87 -0.52 15.43 27.36
C ILE A 87 -1.85 15.12 26.67
N LEU A 88 -2.87 15.96 26.82
CA LEU A 88 -4.16 15.77 26.14
C LEU A 88 -4.05 15.82 24.61
N THR A 89 -3.18 16.70 24.08
CA THR A 89 -2.94 16.82 22.64
C THR A 89 -2.32 15.54 22.06
N VAL A 90 -1.27 15.03 22.71
CA VAL A 90 -0.60 13.80 22.29
C VAL A 90 -1.50 12.58 22.50
N ALA A 91 -2.25 12.55 23.62
CA ALA A 91 -3.21 11.49 23.91
C ALA A 91 -4.33 11.40 22.88
N ARG A 92 -4.85 12.52 22.38
CA ARG A 92 -5.84 12.52 21.30
C ARG A 92 -5.29 11.85 20.06
N THR A 93 -4.10 12.21 19.62
CA THR A 93 -3.45 11.56 18.47
C THR A 93 -3.28 10.05 18.73
N TYR A 94 -2.82 9.66 19.90
CA TYR A 94 -2.57 8.26 20.22
C TYR A 94 -3.85 7.42 20.33
N PHE A 95 -4.83 7.86 21.09
CA PHE A 95 -6.03 7.04 21.35
C PHE A 95 -7.12 7.18 20.29
N ILE A 96 -7.25 8.33 19.62
CA ILE A 96 -8.29 8.55 18.62
C ILE A 96 -7.80 8.14 17.24
N ASP A 97 -6.62 8.60 16.81
CA ASP A 97 -6.13 8.37 15.46
C ASP A 97 -5.48 6.99 15.30
N MET A 98 -4.78 6.50 16.34
CA MET A 98 -3.98 5.27 16.31
C MET A 98 -4.57 4.10 17.10
N ARG A 99 -5.70 4.30 17.79
CA ARG A 99 -6.41 3.32 18.62
C ARG A 99 -5.67 2.84 19.87
N GLY A 100 -4.56 3.42 20.25
CA GLY A 100 -3.83 3.19 21.51
C GLY A 100 -3.78 1.75 22.02
N ASP A 101 -2.83 1.43 22.87
CA ASP A 101 -2.78 0.12 23.52
C ASP A 101 -3.40 0.13 24.93
N TRP A 102 -3.65 -1.07 25.47
CA TRP A 102 -4.22 -1.25 26.80
C TRP A 102 -3.32 -0.67 27.92
N TYR A 103 -2.01 -0.85 27.82
CA TYR A 103 -1.06 -0.39 28.85
C TYR A 103 -1.08 1.13 28.98
N MET A 104 -0.98 1.84 27.85
CA MET A 104 -1.03 3.30 27.84
C MET A 104 -2.43 3.82 28.24
N THR A 105 -3.49 3.09 27.93
CA THR A 105 -4.84 3.42 28.35
C THR A 105 -4.95 3.47 29.87
N GLU A 106 -4.48 2.44 30.57
CA GLU A 106 -4.52 2.39 32.04
C GLU A 106 -3.60 3.45 32.67
N LYS A 107 -2.43 3.68 32.11
CA LYS A 107 -1.51 4.71 32.58
C LYS A 107 -2.09 6.12 32.42
N PHE A 108 -2.70 6.41 31.27
CA PHE A 108 -3.33 7.69 31.00
C PHE A 108 -4.56 7.93 31.89
N LYS A 109 -5.38 6.90 32.14
CA LYS A 109 -6.50 6.98 33.10
C LYS A 109 -6.02 7.25 34.54
N ALA A 110 -4.91 6.63 34.93
CA ALA A 110 -4.32 6.86 36.25
C ALA A 110 -3.85 8.31 36.40
N TRP A 111 -3.12 8.82 35.41
CA TRP A 111 -2.71 10.22 35.34
C TRP A 111 -3.91 11.18 35.39
N GLY A 112 -4.95 10.94 34.60
CA GLY A 112 -6.17 11.77 34.56
C GLY A 112 -6.87 11.86 35.93
N ARG A 113 -6.92 10.73 36.66
CA ARG A 113 -7.48 10.70 38.05
C ARG A 113 -6.62 11.52 39.01
N GLU A 114 -5.31 11.42 38.91
CA GLU A 114 -4.36 12.13 39.79
C GLU A 114 -4.45 13.67 39.59
N HIS A 115 -4.61 14.10 38.34
CA HIS A 115 -4.68 15.51 37.97
C HIS A 115 -6.10 16.07 37.85
N ASN A 116 -7.13 15.29 38.20
CA ASN A 116 -8.56 15.65 38.11
C ASN A 116 -8.97 16.10 36.69
N VAL A 117 -8.44 15.46 35.67
CA VAL A 117 -8.75 15.72 34.26
C VAL A 117 -9.92 14.88 33.80
N ASP A 118 -10.92 15.51 33.17
CA ASP A 118 -12.01 14.77 32.52
C ASP A 118 -11.54 14.10 31.24
N LEU A 119 -11.68 12.78 31.20
CA LEU A 119 -11.29 11.93 30.07
C LEU A 119 -12.48 11.36 29.32
N SER A 120 -13.69 11.91 29.52
CA SER A 120 -14.93 11.41 28.88
C SER A 120 -14.90 11.47 27.35
N ASP A 121 -14.11 12.38 26.77
CA ASP A 121 -13.94 12.53 25.31
C ASP A 121 -13.09 11.40 24.67
N PHE A 122 -12.43 10.60 25.49
CA PHE A 122 -11.58 9.50 25.01
C PHE A 122 -12.37 8.19 25.00
N ALA A 123 -12.76 7.74 23.79
CA ALA A 123 -13.35 6.41 23.59
C ALA A 123 -12.25 5.33 23.64
N PHE A 124 -11.96 4.80 24.82
CA PHE A 124 -10.99 3.71 24.99
C PHE A 124 -11.57 2.40 24.45
N THR A 125 -11.06 1.91 23.34
CA THR A 125 -11.55 0.71 22.63
C THR A 125 -11.23 -0.61 23.34
N HIS A 126 -10.37 -0.60 24.35
CA HIS A 126 -9.99 -1.77 25.13
C HIS A 126 -10.42 -1.63 26.59
N SER A 127 -11.72 -1.82 26.84
CA SER A 127 -12.12 -2.25 28.17
C SER A 127 -11.83 -3.74 28.26
N PRO A 128 -11.07 -4.23 29.26
CA PRO A 128 -10.97 -5.67 29.47
C PRO A 128 -12.39 -6.20 29.64
N ALA A 129 -12.76 -7.16 28.80
CA ALA A 129 -14.05 -7.85 28.98
C ALA A 129 -14.13 -8.24 30.43
N SER A 130 -15.11 -7.67 31.16
CA SER A 130 -15.44 -8.09 32.51
C SER A 130 -15.78 -9.57 32.41
N ASN A 131 -14.89 -10.45 32.86
CA ASN A 131 -15.22 -11.82 33.19
C ASN A 131 -16.25 -11.75 34.31
N GLN A 132 -17.55 -11.71 33.94
CA GLN A 132 -18.61 -12.04 34.82
C GLN A 132 -18.69 -13.59 34.89
N ASN A 133 -18.15 -14.14 35.94
CA ASN A 133 -18.57 -15.44 36.45
C ASN A 133 -19.97 -15.32 37.06
#